data_2b1c50d4cbeb59dba4222329ba2da45d
#
_entry.id   2b1c50d4cbeb59dba4222329ba2da45d
#
_cell.length_a   1.000
_cell.length_b   1.000
_cell.length_c   1.000
_cell.angle_alpha   90.00
_cell.angle_beta   90.00
_cell.angle_gamma   90.00
#
_symmetry.space_group_name_H-M   'P 1'
#
loop_
_entity.id
_entity.type
_entity.pdbx_description
1 polymer ?
#
loop_
_entity_poly.entity_id
_entity_poly.type
_entity_poly.pdbx_seq_one_letter_code
_entity_poly.pdbx_strand_id
1 'polypeptide(L)'
;MKNVVLLGSTGSIGTSTAMVAGDLPGDIRLVGLAAGSNTELLASQALQFRPELVSIGSPEKAAELRPQLDGIRVASGDEGLIELATLPSADIVLIAIVGTAGLQPALAAIRAGKDIAVASKEILVMAGEIVMAEARKHGVRVLPVDSEHSAIFQCLEGRAPESVRRLILTASGGPFRETPIGEFAGITVEQALKHPSWVMGRKITIDSATMFNKGLEMIEARWLFDVPMPQVDVVVHPQSVVHSMVEFVDGSIVAQLSTPDMCLPIQYALTWPDRAASDRVQTDLAAIGRLDFEAPDLARFPALGQARRAGEIGGTLPAVLNAANEIAVDAFCDQHTSFPGISDTVCQVMDRHEVIGQPTLDEILQSDKWARKTARNVLGLG
;
A
#
# COMPACT_ATOMS: atom_id res chain seq x y z
N MET A 1 -14.29 1.68 -21.53
CA MET A 1 -12.93 2.26 -21.35
C MET A 1 -13.00 3.18 -20.16
N LYS A 2 -12.12 3.00 -19.14
CA LYS A 2 -12.03 3.86 -17.95
C LYS A 2 -10.91 4.88 -18.10
N ASN A 3 -11.19 6.13 -17.76
CA ASN A 3 -10.21 7.20 -17.69
C ASN A 3 -9.55 7.19 -16.31
N VAL A 4 -8.25 6.98 -16.27
CA VAL A 4 -7.47 6.78 -15.06
C VAL A 4 -6.50 7.95 -14.86
N VAL A 5 -6.50 8.53 -13.67
CA VAL A 5 -5.41 9.37 -13.16
C VAL A 5 -4.48 8.50 -12.36
N LEU A 6 -3.18 8.57 -12.65
CA LEU A 6 -2.13 7.80 -11.98
C LEU A 6 -1.21 8.73 -11.19
N LEU A 7 -1.34 8.70 -9.87
CA LEU A 7 -0.49 9.45 -8.95
C LEU A 7 0.68 8.57 -8.49
N GLY A 8 1.89 8.95 -8.85
CA GLY A 8 3.11 8.18 -8.62
C GLY A 8 3.54 7.30 -9.81
N SER A 9 3.36 7.79 -11.04
CA SER A 9 3.53 7.06 -12.31
C SER A 9 4.94 6.50 -12.54
N THR A 10 5.95 7.08 -11.95
CA THR A 10 7.36 6.68 -12.11
C THR A 10 7.88 5.72 -11.03
N GLY A 11 7.05 5.39 -10.04
CA GLY A 11 7.34 4.36 -9.03
C GLY A 11 7.08 2.95 -9.55
N SER A 12 7.36 1.93 -8.73
CA SER A 12 7.18 0.51 -9.10
C SER A 12 5.73 0.22 -9.52
N ILE A 13 4.75 0.58 -8.70
CA ILE A 13 3.32 0.41 -9.03
C ILE A 13 2.92 1.26 -10.24
N GLY A 14 3.45 2.49 -10.33
CA GLY A 14 3.17 3.38 -11.45
C GLY A 14 3.64 2.83 -12.79
N THR A 15 4.84 2.27 -12.85
CA THR A 15 5.37 1.64 -14.07
C THR A 15 4.60 0.36 -14.43
N SER A 16 4.21 -0.45 -13.45
CA SER A 16 3.33 -1.61 -13.68
C SER A 16 1.95 -1.17 -14.19
N THR A 17 1.39 -0.06 -13.66
CA THR A 17 0.14 0.51 -14.16
C THR A 17 0.25 0.99 -15.60
N ALA A 18 1.35 1.64 -15.96
CA ALA A 18 1.61 2.07 -17.32
C ALA A 18 1.72 0.87 -18.29
N MET A 19 2.34 -0.25 -17.84
CA MET A 19 2.37 -1.49 -18.62
C MET A 19 0.97 -2.06 -18.84
N VAL A 20 0.16 -2.16 -17.77
CA VAL A 20 -1.23 -2.64 -17.85
C VAL A 20 -2.06 -1.77 -18.79
N ALA A 21 -1.96 -0.44 -18.70
CA ALA A 21 -2.66 0.47 -19.61
C ALA A 21 -2.21 0.33 -21.08
N GLY A 22 -0.92 0.04 -21.29
CA GLY A 22 -0.39 -0.23 -22.62
C GLY A 22 -0.89 -1.55 -23.24
N ASP A 23 -1.13 -2.56 -22.40
CA ASP A 23 -1.67 -3.85 -22.84
C ASP A 23 -3.20 -3.82 -23.09
N LEU A 24 -3.91 -2.91 -22.42
CA LEU A 24 -5.37 -2.79 -22.46
C LEU A 24 -5.84 -1.43 -22.99
N PRO A 25 -5.42 -0.99 -24.19
CA PRO A 25 -5.72 0.35 -24.69
C PRO A 25 -7.21 0.56 -25.01
N GLY A 26 -8.00 -0.52 -25.11
CA GLY A 26 -9.45 -0.47 -25.28
C GLY A 26 -10.23 -0.30 -23.98
N ASP A 27 -9.61 -0.63 -22.83
CA ASP A 27 -10.25 -0.66 -21.52
C ASP A 27 -9.78 0.48 -20.61
N ILE A 28 -8.50 0.88 -20.72
CA ILE A 28 -7.84 1.83 -19.83
C ILE A 28 -7.20 2.97 -20.63
N ARG A 29 -7.52 4.21 -20.26
CA ARG A 29 -6.88 5.43 -20.77
C ARG A 29 -6.27 6.21 -19.61
N LEU A 30 -4.97 6.48 -19.65
CA LEU A 30 -4.29 7.35 -18.70
C LEU A 30 -4.53 8.81 -19.09
N VAL A 31 -5.40 9.51 -18.37
CA VAL A 31 -5.76 10.92 -18.63
C VAL A 31 -4.96 11.91 -17.78
N GLY A 32 -4.31 11.43 -16.73
CA GLY A 32 -3.45 12.25 -15.87
C GLY A 32 -2.33 11.43 -15.26
N LEU A 33 -1.12 12.02 -15.16
CA LEU A 33 0.06 11.37 -14.59
C LEU A 33 0.75 12.29 -13.59
N ALA A 34 1.16 11.76 -12.44
CA ALA A 34 2.00 12.49 -11.50
C ALA A 34 3.27 11.73 -11.15
N ALA A 35 4.37 12.47 -10.99
CA ALA A 35 5.64 11.96 -10.47
C ALA A 35 6.25 12.90 -9.43
N GLY A 36 7.10 12.37 -8.54
CA GLY A 36 7.82 13.18 -7.56
C GLY A 36 8.99 13.95 -8.19
N SER A 37 9.97 13.21 -8.70
CA SER A 37 11.25 13.83 -9.15
C SER A 37 11.77 13.35 -10.50
N ASN A 38 11.27 12.25 -11.03
CA ASN A 38 11.77 11.67 -12.27
C ASN A 38 11.09 12.30 -13.50
N THR A 39 11.66 13.41 -13.97
CA THR A 39 11.16 14.17 -15.14
C THR A 39 11.28 13.38 -16.44
N GLU A 40 12.37 12.64 -16.62
CA GLU A 40 12.66 11.89 -17.87
C GLU A 40 11.62 10.79 -18.11
N LEU A 41 11.36 9.95 -17.10
CA LEU A 41 10.37 8.88 -17.21
C LEU A 41 8.95 9.44 -17.35
N LEU A 42 8.62 10.51 -16.59
CA LEU A 42 7.32 11.17 -16.71
C LEU A 42 7.10 11.74 -18.12
N ALA A 43 8.12 12.37 -18.71
CA ALA A 43 8.07 12.87 -20.09
C ALA A 43 7.82 11.74 -21.10
N SER A 44 8.57 10.64 -20.96
CA SER A 44 8.39 9.44 -21.80
C SER A 44 6.97 8.89 -21.72
N GLN A 45 6.44 8.71 -20.48
CA GLN A 45 5.07 8.25 -20.26
C GLN A 45 4.03 9.23 -20.84
N ALA A 46 4.24 10.55 -20.66
CA ALA A 46 3.35 11.58 -21.19
C ALA A 46 3.30 11.59 -22.72
N LEU A 47 4.43 11.40 -23.39
CA LEU A 47 4.50 11.29 -24.85
C LEU A 47 3.81 10.01 -25.37
N GLN A 48 3.92 8.91 -24.63
CA GLN A 48 3.30 7.62 -24.97
C GLN A 48 1.78 7.66 -24.80
N PHE A 49 1.29 8.12 -23.65
CA PHE A 49 -0.14 8.02 -23.27
C PHE A 49 -0.95 9.27 -23.60
N ARG A 50 -0.30 10.40 -23.88
CA ARG A 50 -0.95 11.68 -24.20
C ARG A 50 -2.03 12.08 -23.20
N PRO A 51 -1.70 12.19 -21.89
CA PRO A 51 -2.64 12.62 -20.88
C PRO A 51 -3.04 14.10 -21.08
N GLU A 52 -4.14 14.52 -20.47
CA GLU A 52 -4.61 15.91 -20.46
C GLU A 52 -3.76 16.80 -19.56
N LEU A 53 -3.24 16.20 -18.46
CA LEU A 53 -2.50 16.89 -17.41
C LEU A 53 -1.40 15.97 -16.85
N VAL A 54 -0.21 16.54 -16.64
CA VAL A 54 0.82 15.92 -15.81
C VAL A 54 1.18 16.82 -14.64
N SER A 55 1.63 16.24 -13.53
CA SER A 55 2.15 16.98 -12.38
C SER A 55 3.50 16.41 -11.94
N ILE A 56 4.41 17.29 -11.51
CA ILE A 56 5.72 16.95 -10.98
C ILE A 56 5.96 17.65 -9.64
N GLY A 57 6.83 17.09 -8.80
CA GLY A 57 6.98 17.49 -7.40
C GLY A 57 7.35 18.96 -7.14
N SER A 58 7.98 19.68 -8.10
CA SER A 58 8.33 21.09 -7.91
C SER A 58 8.12 21.96 -9.15
N PRO A 59 7.92 23.30 -8.97
CA PRO A 59 7.80 24.25 -10.06
C PRO A 59 9.02 24.29 -11.00
N GLU A 60 10.22 24.10 -10.47
CA GLU A 60 11.46 24.08 -11.25
C GLU A 60 11.44 22.90 -12.25
N LYS A 61 11.10 21.71 -11.77
CA LYS A 61 10.97 20.52 -12.63
C LYS A 61 9.82 20.64 -13.63
N ALA A 62 8.73 21.32 -13.26
CA ALA A 62 7.65 21.61 -14.19
C ALA A 62 8.12 22.54 -15.33
N ALA A 63 8.98 23.53 -15.03
CA ALA A 63 9.56 24.41 -16.04
C ALA A 63 10.49 23.64 -17.01
N GLU A 64 11.24 22.65 -16.53
CA GLU A 64 12.07 21.76 -17.35
C GLU A 64 11.24 20.84 -18.25
N LEU A 65 10.06 20.43 -17.79
CA LEU A 65 9.19 19.47 -18.48
C LEU A 65 8.31 20.12 -19.55
N ARG A 66 7.82 21.34 -19.33
CA ARG A 66 6.91 22.05 -20.26
C ARG A 66 7.39 22.11 -21.71
N PRO A 67 8.67 22.43 -22.02
CA PRO A 67 9.13 22.46 -23.42
C PRO A 67 9.11 21.11 -24.13
N GLN A 68 9.05 20.00 -23.40
CA GLN A 68 9.08 18.63 -23.93
C GLN A 68 7.67 18.08 -24.21
N LEU A 69 6.61 18.74 -23.68
CA LEU A 69 5.25 18.21 -23.66
C LEU A 69 4.26 19.13 -24.37
N ASP A 70 4.45 19.31 -25.69
CA ASP A 70 3.54 20.12 -26.49
C ASP A 70 2.10 19.60 -26.44
N GLY A 71 1.15 20.50 -26.16
CA GLY A 71 -0.27 20.19 -26.04
C GLY A 71 -0.69 19.49 -24.74
N ILE A 72 0.22 19.21 -23.79
CA ILE A 72 -0.06 18.61 -22.50
C ILE A 72 0.14 19.66 -21.39
N ARG A 73 -0.86 19.83 -20.52
CA ARG A 73 -0.74 20.74 -19.38
C ARG A 73 0.23 20.20 -18.34
N VAL A 74 1.05 21.08 -17.74
CA VAL A 74 2.04 20.71 -16.72
C VAL A 74 1.82 21.52 -15.45
N ALA A 75 1.39 20.84 -14.40
CA ALA A 75 1.23 21.34 -13.03
C ALA A 75 2.39 20.88 -12.12
N SER A 76 2.41 21.32 -10.86
CA SER A 76 3.45 20.92 -9.90
C SER A 76 2.97 20.99 -8.46
N GLY A 77 3.68 20.27 -7.59
CA GLY A 77 3.46 20.29 -6.14
C GLY A 77 2.11 19.73 -5.72
N ASP A 78 1.71 20.06 -4.49
CA ASP A 78 0.48 19.54 -3.89
C ASP A 78 -0.77 20.03 -4.64
N GLU A 79 -0.77 21.28 -5.11
CA GLU A 79 -1.87 21.83 -5.92
C GLU A 79 -2.06 21.03 -7.22
N GLY A 80 -0.95 20.66 -7.87
CA GLY A 80 -0.98 19.86 -9.09
C GLY A 80 -1.48 18.42 -8.84
N LEU A 81 -1.20 17.83 -7.66
CA LEU A 81 -1.76 16.54 -7.26
C LEU A 81 -3.26 16.63 -7.03
N ILE A 82 -3.75 17.69 -6.40
CA ILE A 82 -5.18 17.91 -6.18
C ILE A 82 -5.89 18.17 -7.51
N GLU A 83 -5.30 18.97 -8.41
CA GLU A 83 -5.85 19.22 -9.75
C GLU A 83 -6.02 17.92 -10.53
N LEU A 84 -5.03 17.04 -10.51
CA LEU A 84 -5.10 15.70 -11.11
C LEU A 84 -6.18 14.84 -10.46
N ALA A 85 -6.19 14.77 -9.13
CA ALA A 85 -7.14 13.94 -8.38
C ALA A 85 -8.60 14.35 -8.62
N THR A 86 -8.84 15.62 -8.98
CA THR A 86 -10.17 16.17 -9.27
C THR A 86 -10.46 16.38 -10.76
N LEU A 87 -9.60 15.84 -11.66
CA LEU A 87 -9.73 16.01 -13.10
C LEU A 87 -11.13 15.56 -13.58
N PRO A 88 -11.92 16.44 -14.24
CA PRO A 88 -13.32 16.14 -14.59
C PRO A 88 -13.47 14.88 -15.47
N SER A 89 -12.55 14.64 -16.38
CA SER A 89 -12.56 13.49 -17.29
C SER A 89 -12.21 12.14 -16.64
N ALA A 90 -11.65 12.15 -15.41
CA ALA A 90 -11.25 10.93 -14.71
C ALA A 90 -12.46 10.17 -14.15
N ASP A 91 -12.47 8.86 -14.30
CA ASP A 91 -13.41 7.94 -13.65
C ASP A 91 -12.83 7.42 -12.32
N ILE A 92 -11.52 7.17 -12.30
CA ILE A 92 -10.81 6.58 -11.16
C ILE A 92 -9.42 7.21 -10.98
N VAL A 93 -8.99 7.35 -9.73
CA VAL A 93 -7.64 7.82 -9.37
C VAL A 93 -6.87 6.68 -8.71
N LEU A 94 -5.81 6.21 -9.35
CA LEU A 94 -4.88 5.24 -8.76
C LEU A 94 -3.80 5.99 -7.98
N ILE A 95 -3.70 5.67 -6.69
CA ILE A 95 -2.80 6.35 -5.75
C ILE A 95 -1.65 5.42 -5.40
N ALA A 96 -0.48 5.72 -6.00
CA ALA A 96 0.77 4.98 -5.82
C ALA A 96 1.92 5.89 -5.32
N ILE A 97 1.56 6.93 -4.56
CA ILE A 97 2.52 7.81 -3.90
C ILE A 97 2.92 7.17 -2.57
N VAL A 98 4.21 6.96 -2.34
CA VAL A 98 4.73 6.34 -1.12
C VAL A 98 4.46 7.23 0.10
N GLY A 99 4.08 6.61 1.22
CA GLY A 99 3.82 7.29 2.48
C GLY A 99 2.51 8.05 2.50
N THR A 100 2.47 9.15 3.25
CA THR A 100 1.23 9.87 3.60
C THR A 100 0.80 10.95 2.62
N ALA A 101 1.66 11.30 1.65
CA ALA A 101 1.41 12.38 0.68
C ALA A 101 0.21 12.11 -0.25
N GLY A 102 -0.18 10.84 -0.39
CA GLY A 102 -1.37 10.44 -1.16
C GLY A 102 -2.71 10.71 -0.47
N LEU A 103 -2.73 11.01 0.84
CA LEU A 103 -3.98 11.11 1.62
C LEU A 103 -4.86 12.29 1.19
N GLN A 104 -4.29 13.48 1.03
CA GLN A 104 -5.04 14.67 0.61
C GLN A 104 -5.60 14.52 -0.83
N PRO A 105 -4.80 14.08 -1.82
CA PRO A 105 -5.32 13.75 -3.15
C PRO A 105 -6.41 12.67 -3.13
N ALA A 106 -6.30 11.63 -2.27
CA ALA A 106 -7.33 10.61 -2.12
C ALA A 106 -8.67 11.19 -1.67
N LEU A 107 -8.66 12.02 -0.62
CA LEU A 107 -9.86 12.68 -0.11
C LEU A 107 -10.43 13.67 -1.12
N ALA A 108 -9.59 14.38 -1.89
CA ALA A 108 -10.04 15.28 -2.95
C ALA A 108 -10.73 14.51 -4.09
N ALA A 109 -10.17 13.37 -4.52
CA ALA A 109 -10.77 12.49 -5.52
C ALA A 109 -12.14 11.99 -5.08
N ILE A 110 -12.24 11.46 -3.85
CA ILE A 110 -13.50 11.00 -3.25
C ILE A 110 -14.55 12.10 -3.25
N ARG A 111 -14.21 13.30 -2.77
CA ARG A 111 -15.12 14.47 -2.72
C ARG A 111 -15.53 14.95 -4.10
N ALA A 112 -14.70 14.73 -5.11
CA ALA A 112 -15.01 14.99 -6.52
C ALA A 112 -15.83 13.87 -7.19
N GLY A 113 -16.28 12.83 -6.43
CA GLY A 113 -17.08 11.73 -6.93
C GLY A 113 -16.29 10.72 -7.78
N LYS A 114 -14.97 10.62 -7.58
CA LYS A 114 -14.11 9.67 -8.28
C LYS A 114 -13.89 8.42 -7.45
N ASP A 115 -13.96 7.25 -8.08
CA ASP A 115 -13.46 6.02 -7.47
C ASP A 115 -11.96 6.15 -7.21
N ILE A 116 -11.44 5.49 -6.18
CA ILE A 116 -10.00 5.44 -5.94
C ILE A 116 -9.50 4.00 -5.95
N ALA A 117 -8.32 3.78 -6.54
CA ALA A 117 -7.56 2.54 -6.44
C ALA A 117 -6.33 2.80 -5.53
N VAL A 118 -6.26 2.13 -4.39
CA VAL A 118 -5.26 2.43 -3.35
C VAL A 118 -4.14 1.40 -3.40
N ALA A 119 -2.93 1.87 -3.75
CA ALA A 119 -1.70 1.10 -3.67
C ALA A 119 -0.82 1.51 -2.47
N SER A 120 -1.06 2.70 -1.90
CA SER A 120 -0.35 3.22 -0.73
C SER A 120 -1.15 2.90 0.52
N LYS A 121 -0.84 1.76 1.13
CA LYS A 121 -1.54 1.25 2.34
C LYS A 121 -1.53 2.23 3.51
N GLU A 122 -0.51 3.08 3.59
CA GLU A 122 -0.34 4.08 4.64
C GLU A 122 -1.55 5.02 4.75
N ILE A 123 -2.26 5.29 3.65
CA ILE A 123 -3.47 6.13 3.63
C ILE A 123 -4.57 5.52 4.51
N LEU A 124 -4.82 4.22 4.36
CA LEU A 124 -5.84 3.51 5.13
C LEU A 124 -5.36 3.18 6.53
N VAL A 125 -4.07 2.93 6.72
CA VAL A 125 -3.49 2.75 8.06
C VAL A 125 -3.65 4.01 8.89
N MET A 126 -3.32 5.19 8.33
CA MET A 126 -3.41 6.47 9.06
C MET A 126 -4.83 6.95 9.29
N ALA A 127 -5.65 6.94 8.24
CA ALA A 127 -6.92 7.64 8.19
C ALA A 127 -8.04 6.80 7.57
N GLY A 128 -7.98 5.47 7.71
CA GLY A 128 -8.92 4.55 7.07
C GLY A 128 -10.37 4.82 7.44
N GLU A 129 -10.66 5.14 8.70
CA GLU A 129 -12.01 5.51 9.14
C GLU A 129 -12.55 6.73 8.37
N ILE A 130 -11.73 7.79 8.26
CA ILE A 130 -12.11 9.03 7.55
C ILE A 130 -12.27 8.76 6.05
N VAL A 131 -11.32 8.05 5.44
CA VAL A 131 -11.33 7.75 4.00
C VAL A 131 -12.56 6.92 3.64
N MET A 132 -12.84 5.84 4.39
CA MET A 132 -13.98 4.98 4.12
C MET A 132 -15.33 5.66 4.43
N ALA A 133 -15.39 6.52 5.44
CA ALA A 133 -16.58 7.33 5.73
C ALA A 133 -16.86 8.34 4.60
N GLU A 134 -15.84 9.07 4.11
CA GLU A 134 -15.99 9.99 2.98
C GLU A 134 -16.37 9.23 1.70
N ALA A 135 -15.80 8.04 1.43
CA ALA A 135 -16.16 7.23 0.28
C ALA A 135 -17.63 6.81 0.31
N ARG A 136 -18.11 6.31 1.46
CA ARG A 136 -19.53 5.98 1.64
C ARG A 136 -20.45 7.18 1.44
N LYS A 137 -20.08 8.34 2.00
CA LYS A 137 -20.84 9.59 1.90
C LYS A 137 -20.98 10.08 0.45
N HIS A 138 -19.95 9.91 -0.36
CA HIS A 138 -19.94 10.35 -1.77
C HIS A 138 -20.35 9.24 -2.74
N GLY A 139 -20.63 8.01 -2.26
CA GLY A 139 -21.05 6.87 -3.09
C GLY A 139 -19.97 6.37 -4.05
N VAL A 140 -18.69 6.57 -3.70
CA VAL A 140 -17.54 6.14 -4.50
C VAL A 140 -16.89 4.88 -3.91
N ARG A 141 -16.14 4.16 -4.72
CA ARG A 141 -15.49 2.92 -4.34
C ARG A 141 -14.03 3.14 -4.00
N VAL A 142 -13.55 2.35 -3.04
CA VAL A 142 -12.14 2.22 -2.69
C VAL A 142 -11.71 0.82 -3.11
N LEU A 143 -10.94 0.73 -4.19
CA LEU A 143 -10.50 -0.53 -4.79
C LEU A 143 -9.07 -0.85 -4.34
N PRO A 144 -8.79 -2.07 -3.84
CA PRO A 144 -7.46 -2.46 -3.42
C PRO A 144 -6.55 -2.75 -4.61
N VAL A 145 -5.31 -2.29 -4.51
CA VAL A 145 -4.22 -2.61 -5.45
C VAL A 145 -3.18 -3.51 -4.81
N ASP A 146 -3.02 -3.45 -3.47
CA ASP A 146 -2.14 -4.39 -2.76
C ASP A 146 -2.58 -5.83 -3.02
N SER A 147 -1.63 -6.74 -3.29
CA SER A 147 -1.92 -8.09 -3.80
C SER A 147 -2.81 -8.90 -2.86
N GLU A 148 -2.58 -8.82 -1.57
CA GLU A 148 -3.32 -9.53 -0.54
C GLU A 148 -4.77 -9.03 -0.43
N HIS A 149 -4.94 -7.71 -0.49
CA HIS A 149 -6.27 -7.10 -0.42
C HIS A 149 -7.05 -7.29 -1.71
N SER A 150 -6.38 -7.23 -2.86
CA SER A 150 -6.98 -7.60 -4.15
C SER A 150 -7.46 -9.06 -4.13
N ALA A 151 -6.68 -9.97 -3.53
CA ALA A 151 -7.06 -11.38 -3.38
C ALA A 151 -8.32 -11.55 -2.51
N ILE A 152 -8.36 -10.88 -1.35
CA ILE A 152 -9.55 -10.90 -0.48
C ILE A 152 -10.76 -10.32 -1.22
N PHE A 153 -10.59 -9.18 -1.89
CA PHE A 153 -11.66 -8.54 -2.67
C PHE A 153 -12.24 -9.48 -3.71
N GLN A 154 -11.38 -10.23 -4.43
CA GLN A 154 -11.81 -11.25 -5.40
C GLN A 154 -12.52 -12.44 -4.73
N CYS A 155 -12.06 -12.87 -3.53
CA CYS A 155 -12.70 -13.95 -2.78
C CYS A 155 -14.07 -13.56 -2.23
N LEU A 156 -14.31 -12.27 -1.98
CA LEU A 156 -15.56 -11.75 -1.43
C LEU A 156 -16.61 -11.44 -2.50
N GLU A 157 -16.24 -11.45 -3.77
CA GLU A 157 -17.14 -11.07 -4.87
C GLU A 157 -18.44 -11.86 -4.86
N GLY A 158 -19.58 -11.14 -4.84
CA GLY A 158 -20.90 -11.73 -4.82
C GLY A 158 -21.33 -12.42 -3.52
N ARG A 159 -20.57 -12.24 -2.43
CA ARG A 159 -20.85 -12.87 -1.13
C ARG A 159 -21.35 -11.85 -0.10
N ALA A 160 -22.24 -12.31 0.77
CA ALA A 160 -22.76 -11.48 1.86
C ALA A 160 -21.70 -11.29 2.96
N PRO A 161 -21.50 -10.07 3.47
CA PRO A 161 -20.51 -9.80 4.54
C PRO A 161 -20.68 -10.68 5.78
N GLU A 162 -21.93 -11.01 6.15
CA GLU A 162 -22.27 -11.83 7.33
C GLU A 162 -21.81 -13.29 7.19
N SER A 163 -21.51 -13.73 5.97
CA SER A 163 -20.96 -15.06 5.70
C SER A 163 -19.48 -15.19 6.01
N VAL A 164 -18.78 -14.06 6.24
CA VAL A 164 -17.34 -14.04 6.47
C VAL A 164 -17.06 -14.36 7.95
N ARG A 165 -16.28 -15.41 8.19
CA ARG A 165 -15.76 -15.75 9.52
C ARG A 165 -14.50 -14.97 9.84
N ARG A 166 -13.52 -14.99 8.91
CA ARG A 166 -12.26 -14.24 8.99
C ARG A 166 -11.58 -14.08 7.65
N LEU A 167 -10.74 -13.07 7.57
CA LEU A 167 -9.80 -12.84 6.48
C LEU A 167 -8.45 -13.44 6.88
N ILE A 168 -7.75 -14.09 5.94
CA ILE A 168 -6.46 -14.72 6.19
C ILE A 168 -5.46 -14.14 5.19
N LEU A 169 -4.64 -13.19 5.65
CA LEU A 169 -3.55 -12.61 4.89
C LEU A 169 -2.37 -13.58 4.81
N THR A 170 -1.82 -13.79 3.63
CA THR A 170 -0.58 -14.56 3.50
C THR A 170 0.64 -13.64 3.57
N ALA A 171 1.74 -14.13 4.09
CA ALA A 171 3.02 -13.45 4.14
C ALA A 171 4.13 -14.37 3.65
N SER A 172 5.12 -13.87 2.93
CA SER A 172 6.30 -14.67 2.56
C SER A 172 7.13 -15.12 3.78
N GLY A 173 6.97 -14.41 4.92
CA GLY A 173 7.77 -14.58 6.12
C GLY A 173 9.10 -13.84 6.06
N GLY A 174 9.42 -13.18 4.95
CA GLY A 174 10.64 -12.42 4.75
C GLY A 174 11.92 -13.30 4.70
N PRO A 175 13.11 -12.67 4.55
CA PRO A 175 14.37 -13.39 4.41
C PRO A 175 14.86 -14.06 5.72
N PHE A 176 14.31 -13.68 6.87
CA PHE A 176 14.76 -14.14 8.19
C PHE A 176 13.82 -15.13 8.87
N ARG A 177 12.89 -15.70 8.12
CA ARG A 177 11.91 -16.67 8.60
C ARG A 177 12.54 -17.85 9.36
N GLU A 178 13.71 -18.33 8.93
CA GLU A 178 14.42 -19.46 9.52
C GLU A 178 15.62 -19.05 10.39
N THR A 179 15.96 -17.74 10.41
CA THR A 179 17.11 -17.24 11.16
C THR A 179 16.84 -17.32 12.67
N PRO A 180 17.75 -17.88 13.48
CA PRO A 180 17.63 -17.90 14.94
C PRO A 180 17.51 -16.46 15.51
N ILE A 181 16.63 -16.26 16.51
CA ILE A 181 16.39 -14.94 17.09
C ILE A 181 17.66 -14.31 17.68
N GLY A 182 18.60 -15.13 18.20
CA GLY A 182 19.88 -14.65 18.72
C GLY A 182 20.79 -14.01 17.68
N GLU A 183 20.54 -14.23 16.40
CA GLU A 183 21.31 -13.66 15.29
C GLU A 183 20.72 -12.34 14.77
N PHE A 184 19.50 -11.96 15.20
CA PHE A 184 18.80 -10.78 14.68
C PHE A 184 19.55 -9.48 14.91
N ALA A 185 20.29 -9.33 16.01
CA ALA A 185 21.09 -8.14 16.29
C ALA A 185 22.22 -7.91 15.26
N GLY A 186 22.68 -8.96 14.60
CA GLY A 186 23.72 -8.92 13.57
C GLY A 186 23.20 -8.80 12.14
N ILE A 187 21.89 -8.72 11.92
CA ILE A 187 21.30 -8.57 10.58
C ILE A 187 21.71 -7.22 9.98
N THR A 188 22.27 -7.27 8.77
CA THR A 188 22.70 -6.09 8.04
C THR A 188 21.61 -5.56 7.11
N VAL A 189 21.70 -4.30 6.72
CA VAL A 189 20.79 -3.67 5.74
C VAL A 189 20.79 -4.45 4.42
N GLU A 190 21.98 -4.86 3.96
CA GLU A 190 22.10 -5.63 2.72
C GLU A 190 21.36 -6.96 2.78
N GLN A 191 21.43 -7.66 3.91
CA GLN A 191 20.69 -8.92 4.12
C GLN A 191 19.17 -8.67 4.14
N ALA A 192 18.72 -7.62 4.84
CA ALA A 192 17.32 -7.27 4.97
C ALA A 192 16.67 -6.79 3.65
N LEU A 193 17.47 -6.27 2.71
CA LEU A 193 17.02 -5.88 1.38
C LEU A 193 16.89 -7.05 0.38
N LYS A 194 17.28 -8.29 0.75
CA LYS A 194 17.17 -9.47 -0.11
C LYS A 194 15.83 -10.17 0.11
N HIS A 195 14.75 -9.67 -0.53
CA HIS A 195 13.46 -10.36 -0.46
C HIS A 195 13.46 -11.65 -1.29
N PRO A 196 12.88 -12.77 -0.77
CA PRO A 196 12.94 -14.08 -1.45
C PRO A 196 12.15 -14.15 -2.76
N SER A 197 11.05 -13.37 -2.92
CA SER A 197 10.10 -13.55 -4.04
C SER A 197 9.81 -12.26 -4.81
N TRP A 198 9.98 -11.08 -4.22
CA TRP A 198 9.59 -9.81 -4.81
C TRP A 198 10.76 -8.84 -4.97
N VAL A 199 10.75 -8.06 -6.06
CA VAL A 199 11.63 -6.89 -6.22
C VAL A 199 10.81 -5.65 -5.88
N MET A 200 11.14 -5.01 -4.75
CA MET A 200 10.35 -3.92 -4.18
C MET A 200 11.23 -2.73 -3.79
N GLY A 201 10.60 -1.61 -3.44
CA GLY A 201 11.29 -0.46 -2.87
C GLY A 201 11.95 -0.75 -1.52
N ARG A 202 12.95 0.09 -1.14
CA ARG A 202 13.77 -0.11 0.07
C ARG A 202 12.90 -0.26 1.35
N LYS A 203 11.99 0.69 1.60
CA LYS A 203 11.16 0.70 2.82
C LYS A 203 10.30 -0.56 2.93
N ILE A 204 9.52 -0.89 1.91
CA ILE A 204 8.61 -2.05 1.94
C ILE A 204 9.38 -3.39 2.02
N THR A 205 10.62 -3.47 1.50
CA THR A 205 11.46 -4.66 1.63
C THR A 205 11.88 -4.88 3.09
N ILE A 206 12.29 -3.82 3.81
CA ILE A 206 12.59 -3.90 5.25
C ILE A 206 11.31 -4.20 6.05
N ASP A 207 10.18 -3.60 5.71
CA ASP A 207 8.88 -3.90 6.33
C ASP A 207 8.48 -5.38 6.15
N SER A 208 8.77 -5.96 4.99
CA SER A 208 8.57 -7.39 4.77
C SER A 208 9.49 -8.24 5.65
N ALA A 209 10.77 -7.85 5.75
CA ALA A 209 11.76 -8.54 6.58
C ALA A 209 11.40 -8.53 8.07
N THR A 210 10.80 -7.44 8.57
CA THR A 210 10.35 -7.27 9.96
C THR A 210 8.91 -7.73 10.21
N MET A 211 8.15 -8.10 9.18
CA MET A 211 6.71 -8.35 9.18
C MET A 211 5.84 -7.10 9.46
N PHE A 212 6.40 -5.89 9.50
CA PHE A 212 5.61 -4.65 9.57
C PHE A 212 4.72 -4.49 8.36
N ASN A 213 5.18 -4.86 7.15
CA ASN A 213 4.34 -4.82 5.96
C ASN A 213 3.00 -5.54 6.21
N LYS A 214 3.08 -6.77 6.72
CA LYS A 214 1.88 -7.57 7.01
C LYS A 214 1.07 -6.99 8.17
N GLY A 215 1.72 -6.39 9.15
CA GLY A 215 1.06 -5.66 10.22
C GLY A 215 0.23 -4.48 9.71
N LEU A 216 0.79 -3.66 8.82
CA LEU A 216 0.07 -2.54 8.18
C LEU A 216 -1.10 -3.04 7.32
N GLU A 217 -0.90 -4.12 6.61
CA GLU A 217 -1.94 -4.77 5.80
C GLU A 217 -3.11 -5.31 6.64
N MET A 218 -2.88 -5.78 7.86
CA MET A 218 -3.97 -6.15 8.77
C MET A 218 -4.88 -4.94 9.07
N ILE A 219 -4.30 -3.77 9.30
CA ILE A 219 -5.04 -2.53 9.56
C ILE A 219 -5.77 -2.05 8.30
N GLU A 220 -5.12 -2.15 7.14
CA GLU A 220 -5.73 -1.83 5.85
C GLU A 220 -6.94 -2.74 5.57
N ALA A 221 -6.81 -4.06 5.76
CA ALA A 221 -7.89 -5.03 5.56
C ALA A 221 -9.11 -4.74 6.44
N ARG A 222 -8.88 -4.36 7.71
CA ARG A 222 -9.96 -3.94 8.62
C ARG A 222 -10.84 -2.86 8.00
N TRP A 223 -10.23 -1.84 7.38
CA TRP A 223 -10.95 -0.72 6.80
C TRP A 223 -11.57 -1.04 5.46
N LEU A 224 -10.84 -1.69 4.56
CA LEU A 224 -11.33 -2.03 3.22
C LEU A 224 -12.55 -2.95 3.25
N PHE A 225 -12.55 -3.92 4.18
CA PHE A 225 -13.57 -4.97 4.21
C PHE A 225 -14.54 -4.83 5.39
N ASP A 226 -14.43 -3.74 6.16
CA ASP A 226 -15.29 -3.42 7.30
C ASP A 226 -15.41 -4.58 8.32
N VAL A 227 -14.28 -5.20 8.66
CA VAL A 227 -14.19 -6.29 9.63
C VAL A 227 -13.42 -5.85 10.88
N PRO A 228 -13.76 -6.36 12.09
CA PRO A 228 -12.98 -6.06 13.29
C PRO A 228 -11.62 -6.75 13.25
N MET A 229 -10.60 -6.16 13.88
CA MET A 229 -9.22 -6.70 13.90
C MET A 229 -9.11 -8.17 14.32
N PRO A 230 -9.90 -8.71 15.26
CA PRO A 230 -9.87 -10.14 15.60
C PRO A 230 -10.28 -11.08 14.45
N GLN A 231 -10.94 -10.56 13.41
CA GLN A 231 -11.27 -11.34 12.22
C GLN A 231 -10.20 -11.26 11.12
N VAL A 232 -9.07 -10.58 11.37
CA VAL A 232 -7.95 -10.51 10.43
C VAL A 232 -6.79 -11.33 10.98
N ASP A 233 -6.52 -12.46 10.32
CA ASP A 233 -5.44 -13.37 10.65
C ASP A 233 -4.30 -13.33 9.61
N VAL A 234 -3.15 -13.86 10.01
CA VAL A 234 -1.97 -13.96 9.16
C VAL A 234 -1.47 -15.40 9.15
N VAL A 235 -1.09 -15.90 7.99
CA VAL A 235 -0.39 -17.16 7.80
C VAL A 235 0.87 -16.92 6.95
N VAL A 236 1.95 -17.58 7.29
CA VAL A 236 3.17 -17.54 6.47
C VAL A 236 3.04 -18.56 5.34
N HIS A 237 3.24 -18.08 4.10
CA HIS A 237 3.22 -18.86 2.88
C HIS A 237 4.44 -18.48 2.01
N PRO A 238 5.56 -19.22 2.15
CA PRO A 238 6.85 -18.81 1.56
C PRO A 238 6.84 -18.67 0.05
N GLN A 239 6.04 -19.49 -0.65
CA GLN A 239 5.98 -19.49 -2.11
C GLN A 239 5.23 -18.26 -2.67
N SER A 240 4.44 -17.57 -1.84
CA SER A 240 3.65 -16.38 -2.23
C SER A 240 2.73 -16.59 -3.45
N VAL A 241 2.28 -17.82 -3.69
CA VAL A 241 1.37 -18.19 -4.78
C VAL A 241 -0.09 -17.96 -4.36
N VAL A 242 -0.44 -18.31 -3.12
CA VAL A 242 -1.71 -17.90 -2.50
C VAL A 242 -1.52 -16.50 -1.96
N HIS A 243 -2.24 -15.53 -2.52
CA HIS A 243 -2.10 -14.13 -2.12
C HIS A 243 -2.90 -13.78 -0.87
N SER A 244 -4.07 -14.35 -0.69
CA SER A 244 -4.86 -14.35 0.56
C SER A 244 -6.06 -15.27 0.45
N MET A 245 -6.76 -15.44 1.57
CA MET A 245 -7.90 -16.35 1.69
C MET A 245 -9.01 -15.72 2.54
N VAL A 246 -10.24 -16.18 2.33
CA VAL A 246 -11.40 -15.86 3.17
C VAL A 246 -11.98 -17.16 3.71
N GLU A 247 -12.10 -17.28 5.02
CA GLU A 247 -12.84 -18.35 5.67
C GLU A 247 -14.28 -17.90 5.92
N PHE A 248 -15.24 -18.73 5.53
CA PHE A 248 -16.67 -18.49 5.70
C PHE A 248 -17.21 -19.19 6.94
N VAL A 249 -18.43 -18.80 7.37
CA VAL A 249 -19.07 -19.33 8.59
C VAL A 249 -19.36 -20.83 8.52
N ASP A 250 -19.45 -21.41 7.34
CA ASP A 250 -19.61 -22.85 7.12
C ASP A 250 -18.28 -23.64 7.21
N GLY A 251 -17.15 -22.93 7.41
CA GLY A 251 -15.80 -23.51 7.51
C GLY A 251 -15.10 -23.66 6.16
N SER A 252 -15.75 -23.30 5.04
CA SER A 252 -15.08 -23.31 3.74
C SER A 252 -14.07 -22.16 3.62
N ILE A 253 -12.98 -22.39 2.87
CA ILE A 253 -11.97 -21.37 2.58
C ILE A 253 -11.91 -21.16 1.08
N VAL A 254 -11.99 -19.90 0.64
CA VAL A 254 -11.77 -19.48 -0.74
C VAL A 254 -10.46 -18.70 -0.80
N ALA A 255 -9.62 -19.03 -1.78
CA ALA A 255 -8.31 -18.43 -1.98
C ALA A 255 -8.15 -17.90 -3.40
N GLN A 256 -7.45 -16.78 -3.56
CA GLN A 256 -6.98 -16.33 -4.85
C GLN A 256 -5.50 -16.71 -5.00
N LEU A 257 -5.18 -17.33 -6.13
CA LEU A 257 -3.85 -17.81 -6.46
C LEU A 257 -3.37 -17.20 -7.78
N SER A 258 -2.11 -16.80 -7.81
CA SER A 258 -1.39 -16.48 -9.04
C SER A 258 0.13 -16.48 -8.79
N THR A 259 0.91 -16.57 -9.85
CA THR A 259 2.32 -16.20 -9.79
C THR A 259 2.43 -14.72 -9.37
N PRO A 260 3.38 -14.37 -8.47
CA PRO A 260 3.53 -13.00 -7.97
C PRO A 260 3.82 -11.99 -9.08
N ASP A 261 2.87 -11.12 -9.38
CA ASP A 261 2.99 -10.00 -10.32
C ASP A 261 1.97 -8.91 -9.98
N MET A 262 2.43 -7.67 -9.78
CA MET A 262 1.55 -6.54 -9.46
C MET A 262 0.66 -6.10 -10.63
N CYS A 263 0.94 -6.49 -11.86
CA CYS A 263 0.07 -6.19 -12.99
C CYS A 263 -1.32 -6.81 -12.82
N LEU A 264 -1.43 -7.99 -12.21
CA LEU A 264 -2.72 -8.65 -12.01
C LEU A 264 -3.66 -7.86 -11.07
N PRO A 265 -3.29 -7.51 -9.83
CA PRO A 265 -4.16 -6.73 -8.95
C PRO A 265 -4.44 -5.31 -9.49
N ILE A 266 -3.46 -4.67 -10.15
CA ILE A 266 -3.65 -3.38 -10.81
C ILE A 266 -4.69 -3.51 -11.92
N GLN A 267 -4.53 -4.49 -12.82
CA GLN A 267 -5.49 -4.75 -13.90
C GLN A 267 -6.89 -4.96 -13.33
N TYR A 268 -7.01 -5.84 -12.33
CA TYR A 268 -8.31 -6.14 -11.73
C TYR A 268 -8.98 -4.91 -11.12
N ALA A 269 -8.25 -4.10 -10.37
CA ALA A 269 -8.78 -2.85 -9.80
C ALA A 269 -9.26 -1.87 -10.89
N LEU A 270 -8.51 -1.75 -11.99
CA LEU A 270 -8.82 -0.80 -13.06
C LEU A 270 -9.92 -1.30 -14.01
N THR A 271 -10.09 -2.61 -14.19
CA THR A 271 -11.13 -3.17 -15.07
C THR A 271 -12.41 -3.58 -14.33
N TRP A 272 -12.35 -3.73 -13.01
CA TRP A 272 -13.48 -4.16 -12.20
C TRP A 272 -14.79 -3.40 -12.56
N PRO A 273 -15.99 -4.07 -12.69
CA PRO A 273 -16.23 -5.46 -12.26
C PRO A 273 -15.82 -6.53 -13.27
N ASP A 274 -15.36 -6.15 -14.45
CA ASP A 274 -14.99 -7.08 -15.50
C ASP A 274 -13.58 -7.65 -15.30
N ARG A 275 -13.30 -8.81 -15.91
CA ARG A 275 -11.96 -9.40 -16.01
C ARG A 275 -11.47 -9.28 -17.44
N ALA A 276 -10.46 -8.43 -17.66
CA ALA A 276 -9.82 -8.35 -18.97
C ALA A 276 -8.85 -9.52 -19.19
N ALA A 277 -8.78 -10.01 -20.41
CA ALA A 277 -7.79 -11.04 -20.77
C ALA A 277 -6.36 -10.49 -20.70
N SER A 278 -5.43 -11.31 -20.18
CA SER A 278 -4.01 -10.97 -20.09
C SER A 278 -3.16 -12.24 -20.14
N ASP A 279 -2.07 -12.21 -20.89
CA ASP A 279 -1.08 -13.28 -20.95
C ASP A 279 0.13 -13.04 -20.01
N ARG A 280 0.12 -11.94 -19.23
CA ARG A 280 1.24 -11.58 -18.34
C ARG A 280 1.45 -12.55 -17.21
N VAL A 281 0.36 -13.01 -16.60
CA VAL A 281 0.44 -13.87 -15.43
C VAL A 281 -0.08 -15.24 -15.77
N GLN A 282 0.82 -16.22 -15.73
CA GLN A 282 0.49 -17.63 -15.94
C GLN A 282 0.91 -18.42 -14.70
N THR A 283 -0.01 -19.22 -14.18
CA THR A 283 0.22 -20.01 -12.96
C THR A 283 0.08 -21.49 -13.29
N ASP A 284 1.20 -22.20 -13.26
CA ASP A 284 1.26 -23.65 -13.46
C ASP A 284 1.29 -24.35 -12.11
N LEU A 285 0.14 -24.81 -11.64
CA LEU A 285 0.02 -25.50 -10.35
C LEU A 285 0.74 -26.83 -10.33
N ALA A 286 0.89 -27.51 -11.49
CA ALA A 286 1.61 -28.77 -11.57
C ALA A 286 3.13 -28.56 -11.41
N ALA A 287 3.66 -27.48 -11.97
CA ALA A 287 5.06 -27.10 -11.78
C ALA A 287 5.34 -26.62 -10.34
N ILE A 288 4.40 -25.90 -9.71
CA ILE A 288 4.51 -25.47 -8.31
C ILE A 288 4.48 -26.68 -7.37
N GLY A 289 3.59 -27.65 -7.59
CA GLY A 289 3.53 -28.94 -6.93
C GLY A 289 3.08 -28.91 -5.47
N ARG A 290 3.63 -28.01 -4.63
CA ARG A 290 3.36 -27.94 -3.18
C ARG A 290 3.18 -26.50 -2.72
N LEU A 291 2.24 -26.30 -1.80
CA LEU A 291 2.00 -25.05 -1.09
C LEU A 291 2.18 -25.29 0.41
N ASP A 292 3.04 -24.51 1.05
CA ASP A 292 3.35 -24.63 2.48
C ASP A 292 2.73 -23.46 3.26
N PHE A 293 2.25 -23.78 4.47
CA PHE A 293 1.66 -22.79 5.37
C PHE A 293 2.18 -22.99 6.79
N GLU A 294 2.57 -21.90 7.45
CA GLU A 294 3.13 -21.91 8.80
C GLU A 294 2.45 -20.81 9.65
N ALA A 295 2.36 -21.02 10.95
CA ALA A 295 1.94 -19.96 11.86
C ALA A 295 3.05 -18.89 11.97
N PRO A 296 2.69 -17.59 12.03
CA PRO A 296 3.69 -16.55 12.25
C PRO A 296 4.27 -16.62 13.66
N ASP A 297 5.59 -16.43 13.79
CA ASP A 297 6.29 -16.38 15.08
C ASP A 297 6.28 -14.95 15.62
N LEU A 298 5.35 -14.68 16.55
CA LEU A 298 5.17 -13.35 17.16
C LEU A 298 6.33 -12.96 18.11
N ALA A 299 7.07 -13.91 18.66
CA ALA A 299 8.23 -13.60 19.48
C ALA A 299 9.41 -13.14 18.62
N ARG A 300 9.57 -13.74 17.45
CA ARG A 300 10.58 -13.38 16.47
C ARG A 300 10.23 -12.08 15.73
N PHE A 301 8.95 -11.89 15.41
CA PHE A 301 8.43 -10.75 14.65
C PHE A 301 7.35 -10.00 15.44
N PRO A 302 7.73 -9.18 16.44
CA PRO A 302 6.77 -8.48 17.31
C PRO A 302 5.94 -7.43 16.57
N ALA A 303 6.34 -7.02 15.37
CA ALA A 303 5.62 -6.08 14.53
C ALA A 303 4.15 -6.46 14.29
N LEU A 304 3.85 -7.75 14.11
CA LEU A 304 2.47 -8.22 13.96
C LEU A 304 1.62 -7.96 15.21
N GLY A 305 2.18 -8.21 16.41
CA GLY A 305 1.51 -7.91 17.68
C GLY A 305 1.30 -6.41 17.90
N GLN A 306 2.29 -5.60 17.54
CA GLN A 306 2.22 -4.13 17.62
C GLN A 306 1.14 -3.58 16.69
N ALA A 307 1.08 -4.05 15.45
CA ALA A 307 0.06 -3.64 14.49
C ALA A 307 -1.35 -4.09 14.90
N ARG A 308 -1.51 -5.32 15.44
CA ARG A 308 -2.77 -5.80 15.98
C ARG A 308 -3.25 -4.89 17.12
N ARG A 309 -2.36 -4.59 18.08
CA ARG A 309 -2.64 -3.65 19.18
C ARG A 309 -3.06 -2.26 18.64
N ALA A 310 -2.33 -1.72 17.68
CA ALA A 310 -2.67 -0.43 17.09
C ALA A 310 -4.03 -0.45 16.40
N GLY A 311 -4.31 -1.49 15.62
CA GLY A 311 -5.58 -1.65 14.93
C GLY A 311 -6.77 -1.89 15.87
N GLU A 312 -6.59 -2.61 16.98
CA GLU A 312 -7.63 -2.84 17.99
C GLU A 312 -7.97 -1.57 18.78
N ILE A 313 -6.95 -0.82 19.22
CA ILE A 313 -7.13 0.45 19.93
C ILE A 313 -7.71 1.50 18.98
N GLY A 314 -7.21 1.58 17.75
CA GLY A 314 -7.69 2.52 16.73
C GLY A 314 -7.30 3.98 17.00
N GLY A 315 -8.14 4.91 16.59
CA GLY A 315 -7.91 6.34 16.72
C GLY A 315 -6.60 6.80 16.05
N THR A 316 -5.76 7.53 16.77
CA THR A 316 -4.47 8.01 16.27
C THR A 316 -3.34 6.99 16.34
N LEU A 317 -3.51 5.84 17.02
CA LEU A 317 -2.41 4.90 17.26
C LEU A 317 -1.86 4.22 15.99
N PRO A 318 -2.68 3.85 14.99
CA PRO A 318 -2.17 3.33 13.73
C PRO A 318 -1.27 4.32 12.96
N ALA A 319 -1.61 5.61 12.97
CA ALA A 319 -0.79 6.66 12.37
C ALA A 319 0.56 6.80 13.10
N VAL A 320 0.54 6.71 14.41
CA VAL A 320 1.76 6.74 15.25
C VAL A 320 2.65 5.52 14.97
N LEU A 321 2.07 4.32 14.90
CA LEU A 321 2.81 3.10 14.53
C LEU A 321 3.49 3.26 13.17
N ASN A 322 2.75 3.71 12.15
CA ASN A 322 3.31 3.88 10.80
C ASN A 322 4.44 4.91 10.77
N ALA A 323 4.23 6.09 11.38
CA ALA A 323 5.23 7.16 11.42
C ALA A 323 6.51 6.75 12.17
N ALA A 324 6.36 6.03 13.29
CA ALA A 324 7.49 5.51 14.05
C ALA A 324 8.26 4.44 13.25
N ASN A 325 7.55 3.54 12.56
CA ASN A 325 8.16 2.53 11.71
C ASN A 325 8.95 3.16 10.55
N GLU A 326 8.42 4.16 9.87
CA GLU A 326 9.14 4.85 8.79
C GLU A 326 10.48 5.42 9.28
N ILE A 327 10.48 6.13 10.42
CA ILE A 327 11.72 6.70 11.00
C ILE A 327 12.68 5.61 11.46
N ALA A 328 12.17 4.53 12.06
CA ALA A 328 13.01 3.43 12.55
C ALA A 328 13.65 2.63 11.39
N VAL A 329 12.91 2.44 10.29
CA VAL A 329 13.43 1.81 9.06
C VAL A 329 14.52 2.67 8.43
N ASP A 330 14.32 3.99 8.30
CA ASP A 330 15.34 4.89 7.79
C ASP A 330 16.59 4.85 8.68
N ALA A 331 16.42 4.93 10.00
CA ALA A 331 17.53 4.83 10.96
C ALA A 331 18.29 3.49 10.87
N PHE A 332 17.59 2.38 10.65
CA PHE A 332 18.23 1.08 10.39
C PHE A 332 19.04 1.11 9.09
N CYS A 333 18.46 1.63 8.02
CA CYS A 333 19.16 1.75 6.73
C CYS A 333 20.40 2.65 6.81
N ASP A 334 20.40 3.65 7.69
CA ASP A 334 21.51 4.55 7.94
C ASP A 334 22.44 4.05 9.08
N GLN A 335 22.22 2.81 9.57
CA GLN A 335 23.01 2.13 10.60
C GLN A 335 23.00 2.83 11.97
N HIS A 336 21.95 3.61 12.27
CA HIS A 336 21.76 4.23 13.58
C HIS A 336 21.01 3.33 14.57
N THR A 337 20.41 2.25 14.10
CA THR A 337 19.78 1.24 14.96
C THR A 337 19.99 -0.16 14.39
N SER A 338 19.75 -1.19 15.22
CA SER A 338 19.79 -2.59 14.79
C SER A 338 18.44 -3.04 14.20
N PHE A 339 18.44 -4.21 13.56
CA PHE A 339 17.20 -4.79 13.02
C PHE A 339 16.10 -4.98 14.10
N PRO A 340 16.36 -5.54 15.30
CA PRO A 340 15.38 -5.55 16.39
C PRO A 340 15.01 -4.15 16.88
N GLY A 341 15.94 -3.21 16.85
CA GLY A 341 15.75 -1.82 17.26
C GLY A 341 14.64 -1.10 16.48
N ILE A 342 14.27 -1.59 15.29
CA ILE A 342 13.11 -1.08 14.54
C ILE A 342 11.83 -1.30 15.37
N SER A 343 11.53 -2.53 15.75
CA SER A 343 10.33 -2.85 16.55
C SER A 343 10.39 -2.24 17.95
N ASP A 344 11.57 -2.19 18.57
CA ASP A 344 11.75 -1.58 19.89
C ASP A 344 11.43 -0.07 19.87
N THR A 345 11.87 0.62 18.82
CA THR A 345 11.57 2.06 18.63
C THR A 345 10.06 2.27 18.46
N VAL A 346 9.41 1.48 17.60
CA VAL A 346 7.95 1.59 17.39
C VAL A 346 7.18 1.35 18.68
N CYS A 347 7.54 0.31 19.43
CA CYS A 347 6.92 0.00 20.73
C CYS A 347 7.03 1.19 21.70
N GLN A 348 8.23 1.73 21.87
CA GLN A 348 8.47 2.86 22.78
C GLN A 348 7.71 4.13 22.39
N VAL A 349 7.57 4.40 21.07
CA VAL A 349 6.79 5.56 20.59
C VAL A 349 5.30 5.35 20.84
N MET A 350 4.78 4.14 20.54
CA MET A 350 3.38 3.80 20.79
C MET A 350 3.01 3.89 22.27
N ASP A 351 3.92 3.46 23.17
CA ASP A 351 3.66 3.47 24.62
C ASP A 351 3.68 4.88 25.23
N ARG A 352 4.32 5.85 24.57
CA ARG A 352 4.34 7.24 25.00
C ARG A 352 3.19 8.09 24.43
N HIS A 353 2.38 7.49 23.54
CA HIS A 353 1.31 8.23 22.86
C HIS A 353 0.02 8.24 23.65
N GLU A 354 -0.57 9.41 23.82
CA GLU A 354 -1.94 9.58 24.33
C GLU A 354 -2.91 9.49 23.15
N VAL A 355 -3.65 8.38 23.08
CA VAL A 355 -4.52 8.07 21.93
C VAL A 355 -5.76 8.95 21.93
N ILE A 356 -6.01 9.59 20.78
CA ILE A 356 -7.28 10.26 20.48
C ILE A 356 -8.18 9.25 19.77
N GLY A 357 -9.29 8.86 20.42
CA GLY A 357 -10.13 7.73 19.95
C GLY A 357 -10.95 8.03 18.69
N GLN A 358 -11.40 9.28 18.51
CA GLN A 358 -12.16 9.74 17.33
C GLN A 358 -11.49 11.01 16.77
N PRO A 359 -10.32 10.86 16.13
CA PRO A 359 -9.55 12.02 15.70
C PRO A 359 -10.13 12.66 14.44
N THR A 360 -9.96 13.96 14.35
CA THR A 360 -10.04 14.70 13.10
C THR A 360 -8.80 14.39 12.22
N LEU A 361 -8.87 14.74 10.94
CA LEU A 361 -7.72 14.60 10.05
C LEU A 361 -6.50 15.40 10.54
N ASP A 362 -6.71 16.59 11.05
CA ASP A 362 -5.63 17.43 11.59
C ASP A 362 -4.96 16.80 12.81
N GLU A 363 -5.74 16.19 13.71
CA GLU A 363 -5.20 15.46 14.88
C GLU A 363 -4.40 14.21 14.45
N ILE A 364 -4.82 13.50 13.41
CA ILE A 364 -4.04 12.41 12.81
C ILE A 364 -2.69 12.93 12.28
N LEU A 365 -2.70 14.01 11.50
CA LEU A 365 -1.48 14.61 10.95
C LEU A 365 -0.56 15.18 12.03
N GLN A 366 -1.10 15.72 13.11
CA GLN A 366 -0.33 16.16 14.27
C GLN A 366 0.30 14.97 15.01
N SER A 367 -0.46 13.87 15.17
CA SER A 367 0.04 12.65 15.80
C SER A 367 1.15 11.98 14.98
N ASP A 368 1.05 11.98 13.65
CA ASP A 368 2.12 11.53 12.75
C ASP A 368 3.41 12.37 12.96
N LYS A 369 3.29 13.70 12.94
CA LYS A 369 4.43 14.60 13.17
C LYS A 369 5.06 14.39 14.55
N TRP A 370 4.22 14.24 15.57
CA TRP A 370 4.67 13.97 16.93
C TRP A 370 5.44 12.63 17.00
N ALA A 371 4.89 11.58 16.39
CA ALA A 371 5.50 10.26 16.39
C ALA A 371 6.86 10.26 15.67
N ARG A 372 6.98 10.93 14.53
CA ARG A 372 8.26 11.10 13.82
C ARG A 372 9.32 11.80 14.68
N LYS A 373 8.94 12.88 15.35
CA LYS A 373 9.84 13.58 16.27
C LYS A 373 10.23 12.70 17.45
N THR A 374 9.26 12.02 18.05
CA THR A 374 9.49 11.13 19.20
C THR A 374 10.39 9.95 18.83
N ALA A 375 10.17 9.34 17.65
CA ALA A 375 11.03 8.26 17.16
C ALA A 375 12.49 8.71 16.97
N ARG A 376 12.73 9.89 16.40
CA ARG A 376 14.09 10.46 16.30
C ARG A 376 14.72 10.65 17.67
N ASN A 377 13.98 11.16 18.66
CA ASN A 377 14.47 11.33 20.02
C ASN A 377 14.82 9.99 20.69
N VAL A 378 13.98 8.95 20.49
CA VAL A 378 14.26 7.59 21.00
C VAL A 378 15.54 7.03 20.41
N LEU A 379 15.81 7.34 19.14
CA LEU A 379 17.01 6.91 18.42
C LEU A 379 18.24 7.80 18.66
N GLY A 380 18.11 8.90 19.43
CA GLY A 380 19.20 9.86 19.65
C GLY A 380 19.54 10.71 18.40
N LEU A 381 18.59 10.88 17.48
CA LEU A 381 18.73 11.63 16.23
C LEU A 381 18.02 13.00 16.28
N GLY A 382 17.60 13.45 17.46
CA GLY A 382 16.85 14.68 17.71
C GLY A 382 17.69 15.90 17.90
#